data_fa0876d14ba412e0374413b0d35c04c1
#
_entry.id   fa0876d14ba412e0374413b0d35c04c1
#
_cell.length_a   1.000
_cell.length_b   1.000
_cell.length_c   1.000
_cell.angle_alpha   90.00
_cell.angle_beta   90.00
_cell.angle_gamma   90.00
#
_symmetry.space_group_name_H-M   'P 1'
#
loop_
_entity.id
_entity.type
_entity.pdbx_description
1 polymer ?
#
loop_
_entity_poly.entity_id
_entity_poly.type
_entity_poly.pdbx_seq_one_letter_code
_entity_poly.pdbx_strand_id
1 'polypeptide(L)'
;MTINGQIPGPVLEFTEGDLAIINVTNKMDEETSVHWHGLILPNFYDGVPYLTTPPIEPGETFQYRIPINQSGTYWYHSHTMLQEQKGVYGSIIIQPKEKTLDYDKDLVVVLSDWTNEKPMNVLRNLKRGNEWYQVKKGTAVPLSRVIKEGALGLSLIHI
;
A
#
# COMPACT_ATOMS: atom_id res chain seq x y z
N MET A 1 -2.90 -11.54 5.23
CA MET A 1 -3.78 -11.50 4.04
C MET A 1 -2.94 -11.46 2.80
N THR A 2 -3.45 -11.94 1.65
CA THR A 2 -2.68 -12.01 0.41
C THR A 2 -3.57 -11.69 -0.78
N ILE A 3 -2.97 -11.26 -1.89
CA ILE A 3 -3.65 -11.19 -3.18
C ILE A 3 -3.06 -12.27 -4.07
N ASN A 4 -3.91 -13.19 -4.54
CA ASN A 4 -3.52 -14.38 -5.30
C ASN A 4 -2.43 -15.24 -4.61
N GLY A 5 -2.45 -15.28 -3.26
CA GLY A 5 -1.55 -16.12 -2.46
C GLY A 5 -0.15 -15.55 -2.22
N GLN A 6 0.11 -14.30 -2.59
CA GLN A 6 1.43 -13.66 -2.43
C GLN A 6 1.37 -12.27 -1.79
N ILE A 7 2.51 -11.80 -1.28
CA ILE A 7 2.75 -10.45 -0.73
C ILE A 7 4.15 -9.99 -1.22
N PRO A 8 4.26 -8.85 -1.90
CA PRO A 8 3.17 -8.05 -2.47
C PRO A 8 2.29 -8.87 -3.40
N GLY A 9 1.08 -8.40 -3.67
CA GLY A 9 0.21 -8.93 -4.72
C GLY A 9 0.87 -8.85 -6.11
N PRO A 10 0.27 -9.46 -7.14
CA PRO A 10 0.85 -9.47 -8.48
C PRO A 10 1.05 -8.06 -9.03
N VAL A 11 2.09 -7.87 -9.84
CA VAL A 11 2.25 -6.68 -10.65
C VAL A 11 1.14 -6.65 -11.70
N LEU A 12 0.40 -5.56 -11.78
CA LEU A 12 -0.59 -5.32 -12.81
C LEU A 12 0.05 -4.44 -13.89
N GLU A 13 0.04 -4.90 -15.12
CA GLU A 13 0.63 -4.18 -16.25
C GLU A 13 -0.45 -3.80 -17.26
N PHE A 14 -0.44 -2.53 -17.67
CA PHE A 14 -1.34 -1.96 -18.67
C PHE A 14 -0.56 -1.07 -19.61
N THR A 15 -1.21 -0.68 -20.71
CA THR A 15 -0.71 0.35 -21.63
C THR A 15 -1.63 1.56 -21.60
N GLU A 16 -1.06 2.75 -21.67
CA GLU A 16 -1.83 3.99 -21.81
C GLU A 16 -2.76 3.92 -23.03
N GLY A 17 -4.03 4.22 -22.81
CA GLY A 17 -5.10 4.10 -23.81
C GLY A 17 -5.94 2.82 -23.70
N ASP A 18 -5.52 1.86 -22.85
CA ASP A 18 -6.30 0.64 -22.60
C ASP A 18 -7.56 0.91 -21.76
N LEU A 19 -8.47 -0.05 -21.77
CA LEU A 19 -9.53 -0.18 -20.78
C LEU A 19 -9.19 -1.38 -19.88
N ALA A 20 -8.72 -1.11 -18.67
CA ALA A 20 -8.47 -2.16 -17.70
C ALA A 20 -9.79 -2.71 -17.14
N ILE A 21 -10.00 -4.02 -17.27
CA ILE A 21 -11.12 -4.75 -16.66
C ILE A 21 -10.54 -5.68 -15.61
N ILE A 22 -10.78 -5.36 -14.33
CA ILE A 22 -10.18 -6.07 -13.20
C ILE A 22 -11.30 -6.66 -12.34
N ASN A 23 -11.33 -7.98 -12.22
CA ASN A 23 -12.26 -8.67 -11.33
C ASN A 23 -11.57 -8.98 -10.01
N VAL A 24 -12.09 -8.45 -8.92
CA VAL A 24 -11.61 -8.72 -7.57
C VAL A 24 -12.63 -9.58 -6.85
N THR A 25 -12.25 -10.82 -6.56
CA THR A 25 -13.07 -11.76 -5.78
C THR A 25 -12.58 -11.78 -4.34
N ASN A 26 -13.46 -11.45 -3.41
CA ASN A 26 -13.16 -11.51 -1.97
C ASN A 26 -13.32 -12.95 -1.46
N LYS A 27 -12.20 -13.60 -1.14
CA LYS A 27 -12.16 -14.94 -0.52
C LYS A 27 -11.91 -14.91 0.99
N MET A 28 -11.93 -13.73 1.59
CA MET A 28 -11.79 -13.56 3.03
C MET A 28 -13.15 -13.69 3.71
N ASP A 29 -13.15 -13.76 5.03
CA ASP A 29 -14.33 -13.80 5.89
C ASP A 29 -14.78 -12.41 6.39
N GLU A 30 -14.12 -11.36 5.92
CA GLU A 30 -14.46 -9.95 6.17
C GLU A 30 -14.55 -9.18 4.85
N GLU A 31 -15.30 -8.08 4.83
CA GLU A 31 -15.40 -7.19 3.65
C GLU A 31 -14.02 -6.65 3.25
N THR A 32 -13.86 -6.28 1.99
CA THR A 32 -12.65 -5.66 1.48
C THR A 32 -12.96 -4.59 0.43
N SER A 33 -11.91 -3.90 0.01
CA SER A 33 -11.94 -2.94 -1.09
C SER A 33 -10.58 -2.89 -1.75
N VAL A 34 -10.50 -2.37 -2.96
CA VAL A 34 -9.23 -2.10 -3.63
C VAL A 34 -9.23 -0.68 -4.17
N HIS A 35 -8.33 0.14 -3.64
CA HIS A 35 -8.06 1.48 -4.13
C HIS A 35 -6.86 1.45 -5.09
N TRP A 36 -6.98 2.20 -6.17
CA TRP A 36 -6.00 2.31 -7.26
C TRP A 36 -5.22 3.61 -7.09
N HIS A 37 -4.23 3.57 -6.22
CA HIS A 37 -3.55 4.75 -5.72
C HIS A 37 -2.79 5.50 -6.83
N GLY A 38 -3.18 6.77 -7.03
CA GLY A 38 -2.57 7.67 -8.00
C GLY A 38 -3.16 7.58 -9.41
N LEU A 39 -4.14 6.71 -9.66
CA LEU A 39 -4.82 6.64 -10.95
C LEU A 39 -5.92 7.70 -11.08
N ILE A 40 -6.01 8.32 -12.26
CA ILE A 40 -7.13 9.16 -12.66
C ILE A 40 -8.20 8.26 -13.25
N LEU A 41 -9.29 8.08 -12.52
CA LEU A 41 -10.33 7.11 -12.85
C LEU A 41 -11.74 7.62 -12.48
N PRO A 42 -12.81 7.00 -12.99
CA PRO A 42 -14.16 7.33 -12.58
C PRO A 42 -14.37 7.08 -11.07
N ASN A 43 -14.93 8.05 -10.37
CA ASN A 43 -15.12 8.04 -8.91
C ASN A 43 -15.72 6.73 -8.36
N PHE A 44 -16.66 6.12 -9.10
CA PHE A 44 -17.28 4.85 -8.72
C PHE A 44 -16.30 3.69 -8.58
N TYR A 45 -15.14 3.75 -9.25
CA TYR A 45 -14.09 2.73 -9.22
C TYR A 45 -12.90 3.09 -8.35
N ASP A 46 -12.97 4.17 -7.57
CA ASP A 46 -11.86 4.64 -6.73
C ASP A 46 -11.50 3.67 -5.58
N GLY A 47 -12.47 2.87 -5.15
CA GLY A 47 -12.22 1.79 -4.20
C GLY A 47 -12.24 2.21 -2.73
N VAL A 48 -12.74 3.41 -2.40
CA VAL A 48 -12.95 3.82 -1.01
C VAL A 48 -14.33 3.34 -0.55
N PRO A 49 -14.40 2.34 0.35
CA PRO A 49 -15.67 1.72 0.71
C PRO A 49 -16.60 2.73 1.38
N TYR A 50 -17.91 2.60 1.08
CA TYR A 50 -19.00 3.45 1.56
C TYR A 50 -18.94 4.92 1.11
N LEU A 51 -17.91 5.34 0.40
CA LEU A 51 -17.77 6.72 -0.10
C LEU A 51 -17.86 6.77 -1.63
N THR A 52 -17.00 6.05 -2.31
CA THR A 52 -16.91 6.05 -3.79
C THR A 52 -17.34 4.73 -4.41
N THR A 53 -17.06 3.63 -3.72
CA THR A 53 -17.26 2.26 -4.22
C THR A 53 -17.95 1.42 -3.13
N PRO A 54 -18.89 0.54 -3.47
CA PRO A 54 -19.41 -0.41 -2.48
C PRO A 54 -18.30 -1.33 -1.99
N PRO A 55 -18.32 -1.77 -0.71
CA PRO A 55 -17.41 -2.81 -0.22
C PRO A 55 -17.65 -4.11 -1.00
N ILE A 56 -16.63 -4.95 -1.06
CA ILE A 56 -16.72 -6.29 -1.64
C ILE A 56 -16.93 -7.27 -0.49
N GLU A 57 -18.14 -7.78 -0.37
CA GLU A 57 -18.52 -8.71 0.70
C GLU A 57 -17.82 -10.08 0.55
N PRO A 58 -17.73 -10.87 1.62
CA PRO A 58 -17.21 -12.24 1.55
C PRO A 58 -17.88 -13.07 0.46
N GLY A 59 -17.10 -13.67 -0.43
CA GLY A 59 -17.57 -14.47 -1.56
C GLY A 59 -17.99 -13.69 -2.80
N GLU A 60 -18.10 -12.37 -2.72
CA GLU A 60 -18.47 -11.53 -3.87
C GLU A 60 -17.30 -11.22 -4.79
N THR A 61 -17.65 -10.83 -6.01
CA THR A 61 -16.72 -10.33 -7.02
C THR A 61 -17.17 -8.95 -7.49
N PHE A 62 -16.29 -7.96 -7.39
CA PHE A 62 -16.50 -6.63 -7.96
C PHE A 62 -15.65 -6.45 -9.21
N GLN A 63 -16.24 -5.92 -10.30
CA GLN A 63 -15.54 -5.62 -11.54
C GLN A 63 -15.25 -4.14 -11.63
N TYR A 64 -13.96 -3.80 -11.64
CA TYR A 64 -13.48 -2.46 -11.95
C TYR A 64 -13.30 -2.31 -13.47
N ARG A 65 -13.68 -1.15 -14.01
CA ARG A 65 -13.52 -0.78 -15.42
C ARG A 65 -12.86 0.58 -15.48
N ILE A 66 -11.56 0.60 -15.67
CA ILE A 66 -10.72 1.79 -15.53
C ILE A 66 -10.13 2.16 -16.88
N PRO A 67 -10.52 3.26 -17.50
CA PRO A 67 -9.81 3.83 -18.64
C PRO A 67 -8.41 4.26 -18.21
N ILE A 68 -7.38 3.75 -18.88
CA ILE A 68 -6.00 4.04 -18.57
C ILE A 68 -5.55 5.26 -19.37
N ASN A 69 -5.60 6.44 -18.74
CA ASN A 69 -5.34 7.74 -19.38
C ASN A 69 -3.98 8.35 -18.99
N GLN A 70 -3.11 7.57 -18.38
CA GLN A 70 -1.82 8.01 -17.87
C GLN A 70 -0.81 6.87 -17.91
N SER A 71 0.47 7.19 -17.92
CA SER A 71 1.58 6.22 -17.80
C SER A 71 2.35 6.46 -16.50
N GLY A 72 3.11 5.46 -16.07
CA GLY A 72 3.94 5.53 -14.87
C GLY A 72 3.83 4.30 -13.97
N THR A 73 4.44 4.43 -12.79
CA THR A 73 4.44 3.39 -11.75
C THR A 73 3.55 3.82 -10.61
N TYR A 74 2.59 2.98 -10.28
CA TYR A 74 1.57 3.20 -9.26
C TYR A 74 1.46 1.95 -8.39
N TRP A 75 0.51 1.96 -7.46
CA TRP A 75 0.22 0.81 -6.62
C TRP A 75 -1.27 0.70 -6.31
N TYR A 76 -1.70 -0.48 -5.88
CA TYR A 76 -3.04 -0.73 -5.43
C TYR A 76 -3.00 -1.34 -4.03
N HIS A 77 -4.02 -1.05 -3.23
CA HIS A 77 -4.10 -1.56 -1.87
C HIS A 77 -5.54 -1.58 -1.35
N SER A 78 -5.78 -2.35 -0.29
CA SER A 78 -7.07 -2.27 0.39
C SER A 78 -7.23 -0.91 1.08
N HIS A 79 -8.42 -0.35 0.98
CA HIS A 79 -8.82 0.84 1.74
C HIS A 79 -9.78 0.47 2.89
N THR A 80 -9.84 -0.82 3.27
CA THR A 80 -10.66 -1.34 4.36
C THR A 80 -9.79 -1.56 5.59
N MET A 81 -10.08 -0.81 6.67
CA MET A 81 -9.39 -0.92 7.96
C MET A 81 -7.86 -0.93 7.85
N LEU A 82 -7.19 -1.98 8.32
CA LEU A 82 -5.73 -2.17 8.30
C LEU A 82 -5.31 -3.34 7.39
N GLN A 83 -6.09 -3.63 6.36
CA GLN A 83 -5.79 -4.76 5.46
C GLN A 83 -4.54 -4.51 4.60
N GLU A 84 -4.28 -3.25 4.24
CA GLU A 84 -3.02 -2.84 3.58
C GLU A 84 -1.82 -3.31 4.42
N GLN A 85 -1.80 -2.99 5.72
CA GLN A 85 -0.72 -3.36 6.64
C GLN A 85 -0.65 -4.88 6.91
N LYS A 86 -1.69 -5.62 6.53
CA LYS A 86 -1.72 -7.09 6.59
C LYS A 86 -1.26 -7.75 5.29
N GLY A 87 -0.92 -6.98 4.24
CA GLY A 87 -0.37 -7.50 2.99
C GLY A 87 -1.27 -7.35 1.77
N VAL A 88 -2.41 -6.64 1.87
CA VAL A 88 -3.32 -6.43 0.73
C VAL A 88 -2.88 -5.20 -0.07
N TYR A 89 -1.79 -5.34 -0.82
CA TYR A 89 -1.22 -4.31 -1.71
C TYR A 89 -0.39 -4.93 -2.83
N GLY A 90 -0.17 -4.18 -3.90
CA GLY A 90 0.68 -4.55 -5.03
C GLY A 90 0.96 -3.37 -5.94
N SER A 91 1.76 -3.56 -6.96
CA SER A 91 2.18 -2.51 -7.89
C SER A 91 1.39 -2.52 -9.19
N ILE A 92 1.32 -1.34 -9.82
CA ILE A 92 0.73 -1.13 -11.14
C ILE A 92 1.78 -0.45 -12.01
N ILE A 93 2.02 -1.02 -13.18
CA ILE A 93 2.88 -0.43 -14.21
C ILE A 93 2.00 -0.10 -15.40
N ILE A 94 2.06 1.15 -15.82
CA ILE A 94 1.38 1.61 -17.03
C ILE A 94 2.43 2.07 -18.01
N GLN A 95 2.62 1.27 -19.04
CA GLN A 95 3.53 1.61 -20.12
C GLN A 95 2.99 2.78 -20.94
N PRO A 96 3.81 3.77 -21.27
CA PRO A 96 3.39 4.84 -22.17
C PRO A 96 3.07 4.27 -23.55
N LYS A 97 2.10 4.88 -24.24
CA LYS A 97 1.73 4.49 -25.59
C LYS A 97 2.91 4.61 -26.58
N GLU A 98 3.75 5.61 -26.34
CA GLU A 98 5.00 5.81 -27.09
C GLU A 98 6.17 5.69 -26.12
N LYS A 99 7.13 4.82 -26.43
CA LYS A 99 8.32 4.63 -25.62
C LYS A 99 9.18 5.90 -25.65
N THR A 100 9.32 6.56 -24.51
CA THR A 100 10.07 7.83 -24.39
C THR A 100 11.51 7.64 -23.89
N LEU A 101 11.80 6.51 -23.26
CA LEU A 101 13.12 6.18 -22.69
C LEU A 101 13.60 4.84 -23.24
N ASP A 102 14.90 4.75 -23.50
CA ASP A 102 15.54 3.48 -23.84
C ASP A 102 16.30 2.95 -22.61
N TYR A 103 16.05 1.70 -22.25
CA TYR A 103 16.64 1.03 -21.08
C TYR A 103 16.75 -0.48 -21.34
N ASP A 104 17.77 -1.08 -20.75
CA ASP A 104 18.01 -2.52 -20.86
C ASP A 104 17.11 -3.35 -19.92
N LYS A 105 16.70 -2.77 -18.80
CA LYS A 105 15.87 -3.46 -17.78
C LYS A 105 14.92 -2.48 -17.12
N ASP A 106 13.73 -2.96 -16.84
CA ASP A 106 12.72 -2.31 -16.00
C ASP A 106 12.48 -3.19 -14.78
N LEU A 107 12.69 -2.66 -13.58
CA LEU A 107 12.56 -3.40 -12.34
C LEU A 107 11.59 -2.69 -11.40
N VAL A 108 10.56 -3.40 -10.97
CA VAL A 108 9.60 -2.91 -9.98
C VAL A 108 10.09 -3.21 -8.58
N VAL A 109 10.31 -2.18 -7.78
CA VAL A 109 10.71 -2.31 -6.37
C VAL A 109 9.60 -1.76 -5.49
N VAL A 110 9.01 -2.63 -4.67
CA VAL A 110 7.99 -2.25 -3.68
C VAL A 110 8.63 -2.18 -2.31
N LEU A 111 8.56 -1.00 -1.68
CA LEU A 111 9.00 -0.81 -0.29
C LEU A 111 7.79 -0.91 0.62
N SER A 112 7.89 -1.70 1.68
CA SER A 112 6.81 -1.85 2.66
C SER A 112 7.35 -2.11 4.05
N ASP A 113 6.62 -1.65 5.06
CA ASP A 113 6.86 -2.02 6.45
C ASP A 113 6.25 -3.40 6.75
N TRP A 114 6.95 -4.18 7.55
CA TRP A 114 6.45 -5.47 7.98
C TRP A 114 6.54 -5.63 9.51
N THR A 115 5.50 -6.21 10.08
CA THR A 115 5.47 -6.57 11.49
C THR A 115 4.69 -7.85 11.72
N ASN A 116 5.12 -8.67 12.68
CA ASN A 116 4.38 -9.84 13.16
C ASN A 116 3.38 -9.48 14.29
N GLU A 117 3.34 -8.21 14.70
CA GLU A 117 2.36 -7.74 15.68
C GLU A 117 0.99 -7.52 15.00
N LYS A 118 -0.08 -7.62 15.79
CA LYS A 118 -1.43 -7.27 15.30
C LYS A 118 -1.46 -5.79 14.91
N PRO A 119 -1.88 -5.43 13.68
CA PRO A 119 -1.85 -4.03 13.20
C PRO A 119 -2.57 -3.05 14.12
N MET A 120 -3.69 -3.45 14.74
CA MET A 120 -4.40 -2.62 15.72
C MET A 120 -3.57 -2.28 16.96
N ASN A 121 -2.67 -3.17 17.38
CA ASN A 121 -1.75 -2.89 18.49
C ASN A 121 -0.69 -1.86 18.07
N VAL A 122 -0.16 -2.00 16.87
CA VAL A 122 0.78 -1.04 16.29
C VAL A 122 0.13 0.34 16.20
N LEU A 123 -1.07 0.42 15.58
CA LEU A 123 -1.82 1.67 15.47
C LEU A 123 -2.09 2.33 16.82
N ARG A 124 -2.52 1.53 17.82
CA ARG A 124 -2.75 2.04 19.18
C ARG A 124 -1.48 2.61 19.80
N ASN A 125 -0.34 1.96 19.61
CA ASN A 125 0.95 2.43 20.14
C ASN A 125 1.40 3.72 19.44
N LEU A 126 1.22 3.81 18.12
CA LEU A 126 1.52 5.03 17.35
C LEU A 126 0.64 6.21 17.80
N LYS A 127 -0.68 5.98 17.98
CA LYS A 127 -1.61 7.01 18.46
C LYS A 127 -1.32 7.48 19.89
N ARG A 128 -0.71 6.67 20.74
CA ARG A 128 -0.34 7.07 22.09
C ARG A 128 0.84 8.04 22.14
N GLY A 129 1.55 8.24 21.03
CA GLY A 129 2.63 9.21 20.92
C GLY A 129 3.81 8.97 21.86
N ASN A 130 3.97 7.76 22.41
CA ASN A 130 5.08 7.44 23.29
C ASN A 130 6.21 6.77 22.51
N GLU A 131 7.43 7.04 22.89
CA GLU A 131 8.64 6.47 22.30
C GLU A 131 8.83 4.97 22.65
N TRP A 132 7.95 4.42 23.48
CA TRP A 132 8.06 3.03 23.96
C TRP A 132 8.16 2.01 22.83
N TYR A 133 7.39 2.20 21.77
CA TYR A 133 7.39 1.28 20.64
C TYR A 133 8.73 1.30 19.89
N GLN A 134 9.30 2.48 19.72
CA GLN A 134 10.61 2.67 19.10
C GLN A 134 11.73 2.11 19.96
N VAL A 135 11.67 2.34 21.28
CA VAL A 135 12.60 1.77 22.26
C VAL A 135 12.54 0.24 22.25
N LYS A 136 11.33 -0.33 22.25
CA LYS A 136 11.13 -1.79 22.20
C LYS A 136 11.71 -2.43 20.95
N LYS A 137 11.62 -1.75 19.80
CA LYS A 137 12.21 -2.21 18.53
C LYS A 137 13.68 -1.87 18.35
N GLY A 138 14.28 -1.14 19.30
CA GLY A 138 15.68 -0.71 19.21
C GLY A 138 15.93 0.35 18.11
N THR A 139 14.87 0.98 17.59
CA THR A 139 14.97 2.02 16.56
C THR A 139 15.16 3.42 17.16
N ALA A 140 14.79 3.62 18.44
CA ALA A 140 15.11 4.83 19.16
C ALA A 140 16.43 4.68 19.91
N VAL A 141 17.27 5.68 19.82
CA VAL A 141 18.49 5.78 20.63
C VAL A 141 18.09 6.23 22.03
N PRO A 142 18.27 5.41 23.10
CA PRO A 142 17.89 5.81 24.43
C PRO A 142 18.74 7.01 24.90
N LEU A 143 18.14 7.90 25.67
CA LEU A 143 18.78 9.14 26.16
C LEU A 143 20.12 8.87 26.85
N SER A 144 20.20 7.76 27.59
CA SER A 144 21.44 7.29 28.23
C SER A 144 22.59 7.07 27.22
N ARG A 145 22.30 6.59 26.04
CA ARG A 145 23.29 6.40 24.96
C ARG A 145 23.70 7.74 24.35
N VAL A 146 22.71 8.61 24.11
CA VAL A 146 22.95 9.96 23.58
C VAL A 146 23.88 10.74 24.50
N ILE A 147 23.64 10.69 25.83
CA ILE A 147 24.47 11.33 26.83
C ILE A 147 25.88 10.71 26.86
N LYS A 148 25.96 9.39 26.81
CA LYS A 148 27.26 8.67 26.84
C LYS A 148 28.12 8.97 25.60
N GLU A 149 27.50 9.18 24.46
CA GLU A 149 28.19 9.45 23.19
C GLU A 149 28.39 10.97 22.95
N GLY A 150 27.93 11.84 23.85
CA GLY A 150 28.04 13.29 23.72
C GLY A 150 27.23 13.88 22.55
N ALA A 151 26.25 13.14 22.04
CA ALA A 151 25.52 13.45 20.80
C ALA A 151 24.20 14.18 21.04
N LEU A 152 24.09 15.00 22.10
CA LEU A 152 22.85 15.71 22.47
C LEU A 152 22.26 16.59 21.33
N GLY A 153 23.09 17.04 20.39
CA GLY A 153 22.62 17.83 19.25
C GLY A 153 22.03 17.02 18.09
N LEU A 154 22.22 15.69 18.06
CA LEU A 154 21.78 14.84 16.96
C LEU A 154 20.48 14.08 17.26
N SER A 155 20.01 14.10 18.49
CA SER A 155 18.85 13.29 18.91
C SER A 155 17.48 13.88 18.55
N LEU A 156 17.42 15.08 18.00
CA LEU A 156 16.17 15.80 17.72
C LEU A 156 15.77 15.77 16.24
N ILE A 157 16.51 15.11 15.39
CA ILE A 157 16.12 14.94 13.99
C ILE A 157 15.32 13.64 13.90
N HIS A 158 14.02 13.77 14.05
CA HIS A 158 13.08 12.75 13.63
C HIS A 158 12.79 12.99 12.14
N ILE A 159 13.19 12.04 11.35
CA ILE A 159 12.73 11.89 9.97
C ILE A 159 11.40 11.12 10.02
#